data_f566adfb324f521d8c689fd8d7218aa2
#
_entry.id   f566adfb324f521d8c689fd8d7218aa2
#
_cell.length_a   1.000
_cell.length_b   1.000
_cell.length_c   1.000
_cell.angle_alpha   90.00
_cell.angle_beta   90.00
_cell.angle_gamma   90.00
#
_symmetry.space_group_name_H-M   'P 1'
#
loop_
_entity.id
_entity.type
_entity.pdbx_description
1 polymer ?
#
loop_
_entity_poly.entity_id
_entity_poly.type
_entity_poly.pdbx_seq_one_letter_code
_entity_poly.pdbx_strand_id
1 'polypeptide(L)'
;MPSGAPADLHQLLNQLVGQVRKPAPLEVIQAGVGKDVRLVRVEDVVYFEADSRYTRAVCTEGAGGEGAEGEVLIRSPLKELIAQLDPARFWQIHRAVIVNHRHIASAERIDDGRMVLTLRGRGEKLPVSRHFQSLFHAQ
;
A
#
# COMPACT_ATOMS: atom_id res chain seq x y z
N MET A 1 -39.63 9.44 -24.65
CA MET A 1 -38.22 9.36 -24.29
C MET A 1 -37.39 10.17 -25.26
N PRO A 2 -36.55 11.03 -24.76
CA PRO A 2 -35.72 11.81 -25.69
C PRO A 2 -34.81 10.91 -26.48
N SER A 3 -34.66 11.28 -27.73
CA SER A 3 -33.80 10.51 -28.63
C SER A 3 -32.35 10.47 -28.20
N GLY A 4 -31.94 11.43 -27.40
CA GLY A 4 -30.60 11.44 -26.84
C GLY A 4 -30.42 10.49 -25.67
N ALA A 5 -31.50 9.93 -25.18
CA ALA A 5 -31.44 9.05 -24.03
C ALA A 5 -30.52 7.83 -24.23
N PRO A 6 -30.49 7.17 -25.41
CA PRO A 6 -29.56 6.07 -25.61
C PRO A 6 -28.11 6.49 -25.47
N ALA A 7 -27.76 7.68 -25.98
CA ALA A 7 -26.39 8.18 -25.86
C ALA A 7 -26.06 8.56 -24.41
N ASP A 8 -27.00 9.22 -23.73
CA ASP A 8 -26.83 9.60 -22.35
C ASP A 8 -26.73 8.37 -21.47
N LEU A 9 -27.58 7.38 -21.75
CA LEU A 9 -27.55 6.12 -21.04
C LEU A 9 -26.21 5.42 -21.25
N HIS A 10 -25.66 5.49 -22.44
CA HIS A 10 -24.38 4.89 -22.75
C HIS A 10 -23.26 5.56 -21.95
N GLN A 11 -23.30 6.88 -21.84
CA GLN A 11 -22.35 7.61 -21.04
C GLN A 11 -22.46 7.25 -19.56
N LEU A 12 -23.68 7.16 -19.07
CA LEU A 12 -23.92 6.74 -17.70
C LEU A 12 -23.39 5.34 -17.45
N LEU A 13 -23.66 4.43 -18.37
CA LEU A 13 -23.16 3.07 -18.26
C LEU A 13 -21.64 3.04 -18.30
N ASN A 14 -21.01 3.83 -19.15
CA ASN A 14 -19.57 3.91 -19.22
C ASN A 14 -18.98 4.46 -17.93
N GLN A 15 -19.62 5.46 -17.32
CA GLN A 15 -19.19 5.99 -16.05
C GLN A 15 -19.33 4.94 -14.95
N LEU A 16 -20.43 4.23 -14.92
CA LEU A 16 -20.65 3.17 -13.96
C LEU A 16 -19.65 2.02 -14.15
N VAL A 17 -19.42 1.65 -15.39
CA VAL A 17 -18.44 0.61 -15.70
C VAL A 17 -17.04 1.08 -15.31
N GLY A 18 -16.74 2.35 -15.53
CA GLY A 18 -15.47 2.92 -15.09
C GLY A 18 -15.32 2.89 -13.58
N GLN A 19 -16.38 3.20 -12.85
CA GLN A 19 -16.39 3.12 -11.39
C GLN A 19 -16.31 1.67 -10.92
N VAL A 20 -16.99 0.76 -11.60
CA VAL A 20 -16.93 -0.64 -11.27
C VAL A 20 -15.56 -1.24 -11.60
N ARG A 21 -14.93 -0.75 -12.67
CA ARG A 21 -13.58 -1.18 -13.05
C ARG A 21 -12.50 -0.65 -12.13
N LYS A 22 -12.80 0.43 -11.40
CA LYS A 22 -11.95 0.83 -10.30
C LYS A 22 -12.47 0.10 -9.08
N PRO A 23 -11.96 -1.09 -8.79
CA PRO A 23 -12.40 -1.77 -7.58
C PRO A 23 -12.09 -0.90 -6.38
N ALA A 24 -12.88 -1.06 -5.34
CA ALA A 24 -12.58 -0.44 -4.07
C ALA A 24 -11.13 -0.76 -3.72
N PRO A 25 -10.41 0.14 -3.01
CA PRO A 25 -9.05 -0.15 -2.61
C PRO A 25 -8.96 -1.49 -1.89
N LEU A 26 -7.85 -2.17 -2.08
CA LEU A 26 -7.62 -3.46 -1.46
C LEU A 26 -7.71 -3.32 0.06
N GLU A 27 -8.53 -4.13 0.69
CA GLU A 27 -8.72 -4.11 2.13
C GLU A 27 -8.06 -5.29 2.83
N VAL A 28 -7.96 -6.41 2.14
CA VAL A 28 -7.45 -7.65 2.71
C VAL A 28 -6.48 -8.28 1.73
N ILE A 29 -5.36 -8.75 2.26
CA ILE A 29 -4.37 -9.47 1.48
C ILE A 29 -4.43 -10.94 1.87
N GLN A 30 -4.39 -11.80 0.86
CA GLN A 30 -4.31 -13.24 1.06
C GLN A 30 -2.85 -13.67 0.94
N ALA A 31 -2.28 -14.08 2.05
CA ALA A 31 -0.89 -14.49 2.09
C ALA A 31 -0.80 -16.01 2.30
N GLY A 32 -0.02 -16.67 1.46
CA GLY A 32 0.23 -18.09 1.62
C GLY A 32 1.21 -18.35 2.76
N VAL A 33 0.79 -19.17 3.73
CA VAL A 33 1.65 -19.59 4.83
C VAL A 33 1.58 -21.10 4.89
N GLY A 34 2.60 -21.78 4.38
CA GLY A 34 2.58 -23.24 4.28
C GLY A 34 1.43 -23.71 3.39
N LYS A 35 0.53 -24.50 3.92
CA LYS A 35 -0.66 -24.98 3.20
C LYS A 35 -1.86 -24.05 3.37
N ASP A 36 -1.76 -23.08 4.26
CA ASP A 36 -2.86 -22.19 4.60
C ASP A 36 -2.77 -20.88 3.87
N VAL A 37 -3.91 -20.20 3.79
CA VAL A 37 -3.97 -18.82 3.31
C VAL A 37 -4.42 -17.96 4.47
N ARG A 38 -3.61 -16.97 4.83
CA ARG A 38 -3.95 -16.02 5.88
C ARG A 38 -4.50 -14.76 5.27
N LEU A 39 -5.53 -14.25 5.91
CA LEU A 39 -6.12 -12.97 5.53
C LEU A 39 -5.52 -11.90 6.43
N VAL A 40 -4.85 -10.95 5.81
CA VAL A 40 -4.22 -9.84 6.53
C VAL A 40 -4.88 -8.56 6.08
N ARG A 41 -5.36 -7.77 7.03
CA ARG A 41 -5.95 -6.49 6.71
C ARG A 41 -4.85 -5.50 6.34
N VAL A 42 -5.04 -4.79 5.22
CA VAL A 42 -4.03 -3.83 4.77
C VAL A 42 -3.81 -2.72 5.80
N GLU A 43 -4.84 -2.36 6.55
CA GLU A 43 -4.72 -1.34 7.58
C GLU A 43 -3.74 -1.73 8.69
N ASP A 44 -3.52 -3.03 8.86
CA ASP A 44 -2.57 -3.56 9.84
C ASP A 44 -1.16 -3.69 9.28
N VAL A 45 -0.98 -3.45 7.99
CA VAL A 45 0.33 -3.49 7.37
C VAL A 45 1.03 -2.16 7.59
N VAL A 46 2.23 -2.22 8.14
CA VAL A 46 3.05 -1.03 8.37
C VAL A 46 3.72 -0.60 7.07
N TYR A 47 4.33 -1.55 6.38
CA TYR A 47 4.92 -1.29 5.07
C TYR A 47 5.10 -2.58 4.29
N PHE A 48 5.26 -2.42 2.97
CA PHE A 48 5.61 -3.51 2.06
C PHE A 48 7.01 -3.26 1.51
N GLU A 49 7.80 -4.31 1.47
CA GLU A 49 9.15 -4.23 0.92
C GLU A 49 9.35 -5.34 -0.10
N ALA A 50 9.84 -4.97 -1.27
CA ALA A 50 10.11 -5.95 -2.32
C ALA A 50 11.38 -6.72 -2.01
N ASP A 51 11.28 -8.04 -2.07
CA ASP A 51 12.42 -8.93 -2.02
C ASP A 51 12.54 -9.57 -3.41
N SER A 52 13.59 -10.35 -3.62
CA SER A 52 13.91 -10.90 -4.95
C SER A 52 12.77 -11.68 -5.61
N ARG A 53 11.95 -12.38 -4.83
CA ARG A 53 10.85 -13.20 -5.34
C ARG A 53 9.50 -12.89 -4.71
N TYR A 54 9.50 -12.19 -3.61
CA TYR A 54 8.29 -11.97 -2.81
C TYR A 54 8.22 -10.52 -2.40
N THR A 55 7.04 -10.11 -2.00
CA THR A 55 6.87 -8.85 -1.29
C THR A 55 6.65 -9.19 0.17
N ARG A 56 7.42 -8.57 1.03
CA ARG A 56 7.29 -8.75 2.46
C ARG A 56 6.34 -7.67 3.00
N ALA A 57 5.28 -8.11 3.64
CA ALA A 57 4.36 -7.21 4.30
C ALA A 57 4.66 -7.24 5.80
N VAL A 58 5.15 -6.13 6.32
CA VAL A 58 5.43 -6.00 7.75
C VAL A 58 4.19 -5.45 8.41
N CYS A 59 3.66 -6.21 9.36
CA CYS A 59 2.36 -5.92 9.98
C CYS A 59 2.55 -5.48 11.42
N THR A 60 1.50 -4.87 11.97
CA THR A 60 1.46 -4.58 13.39
C THR A 60 1.48 -5.88 14.17
N GLU A 61 1.97 -5.81 15.38
CA GLU A 61 2.11 -6.98 16.24
C GLU A 61 0.76 -7.68 16.42
N GLY A 62 0.74 -8.99 16.18
CA GLY A 62 -0.46 -9.78 16.31
C GLY A 62 -1.36 -9.81 15.09
N ALA A 63 -1.16 -8.94 14.12
CA ALA A 63 -2.04 -8.84 12.95
C ALA A 63 -1.94 -10.05 12.04
N GLY A 64 -0.80 -10.71 12.01
CA GLY A 64 -0.60 -11.91 11.19
C GLY A 64 -1.13 -13.19 11.81
N GLY A 65 -1.77 -13.12 12.99
CA GLY A 65 -2.30 -14.27 13.67
C GLY A 65 -1.25 -15.00 14.51
N GLU A 66 -1.65 -16.11 15.11
CA GLU A 66 -0.75 -16.91 15.93
C GLU A 66 0.44 -17.39 15.13
N GLY A 67 1.62 -17.26 15.70
CA GLY A 67 2.85 -17.71 15.08
C GLY A 67 3.39 -16.78 14.00
N ALA A 68 2.69 -15.70 13.69
CA ALA A 68 3.20 -14.70 12.75
C ALA A 68 4.11 -13.74 13.49
N GLU A 69 5.31 -13.56 12.98
CA GLU A 69 6.30 -12.67 13.59
C GLU A 69 6.12 -11.23 13.11
N GLY A 70 4.88 -10.84 12.80
CA GLY A 70 4.60 -9.50 12.33
C GLY A 70 4.90 -9.29 10.86
N GLU A 71 5.18 -10.35 10.12
CA GLU A 71 5.39 -10.22 8.68
C GLU A 71 4.85 -11.42 7.94
N VAL A 72 4.41 -11.19 6.71
CA VAL A 72 3.97 -12.25 5.80
C VAL A 72 4.60 -12.00 4.44
N LEU A 73 4.78 -13.08 3.68
CA LEU A 73 5.32 -12.99 2.33
C LEU A 73 4.18 -13.15 1.34
N ILE A 74 4.12 -12.27 0.37
CA ILE A 74 3.13 -12.31 -0.70
C ILE A 74 3.83 -12.33 -2.04
N ARG A 75 3.17 -12.98 -3.01
CA ARG A 75 3.75 -13.14 -4.35
C ARG A 75 3.52 -11.94 -5.25
N SER A 76 2.57 -11.10 -4.90
CA SER A 76 2.23 -9.94 -5.73
C SER A 76 3.39 -8.94 -5.74
N PRO A 77 3.84 -8.50 -6.92
CA PRO A 77 4.87 -7.47 -7.00
C PRO A 77 4.37 -6.15 -6.43
N LEU A 78 5.29 -5.33 -5.94
CA LEU A 78 4.95 -4.00 -5.41
C LEU A 78 4.19 -3.15 -6.40
N LYS A 79 4.55 -3.25 -7.67
CA LYS A 79 3.89 -2.49 -8.73
C LYS A 79 2.41 -2.83 -8.82
N GLU A 80 2.06 -4.09 -8.67
CA GLU A 80 0.66 -4.51 -8.66
C GLU A 80 -0.04 -4.09 -7.37
N LEU A 81 0.66 -4.18 -6.26
CA LEU A 81 0.10 -3.78 -4.96
C LEU A 81 -0.22 -2.30 -4.93
N ILE A 82 0.70 -1.45 -5.37
CA ILE A 82 0.47 -0.01 -5.33
C ILE A 82 -0.73 0.39 -6.18
N ALA A 83 -0.99 -0.33 -7.26
CA ALA A 83 -2.15 -0.08 -8.11
C ALA A 83 -3.46 -0.46 -7.43
N GLN A 84 -3.44 -1.36 -6.46
CA GLN A 84 -4.62 -1.83 -5.75
C GLN A 84 -4.84 -1.14 -4.41
N LEU A 85 -3.78 -0.57 -3.84
CA LEU A 85 -3.86 0.08 -2.54
C LEU A 85 -4.41 1.49 -2.67
N ASP A 86 -5.02 1.97 -1.59
CA ASP A 86 -5.54 3.32 -1.52
C ASP A 86 -4.37 4.30 -1.50
N PRO A 87 -4.22 5.16 -2.53
CA PRO A 87 -3.09 6.09 -2.57
C PRO A 87 -3.13 7.15 -1.48
N ALA A 88 -4.28 7.33 -0.83
CA ALA A 88 -4.37 8.24 0.31
C ALA A 88 -3.78 7.64 1.58
N ARG A 89 -3.65 6.33 1.64
CA ARG A 89 -3.16 5.61 2.82
C ARG A 89 -1.78 5.01 2.66
N PHE A 90 -1.45 4.59 1.44
CA PHE A 90 -0.19 3.90 1.16
C PHE A 90 0.63 4.71 0.20
N TRP A 91 1.82 5.07 0.62
CA TRP A 91 2.72 5.92 -0.15
C TRP A 91 3.96 5.14 -0.52
N GLN A 92 4.31 5.20 -1.79
CA GLN A 92 5.57 4.64 -2.23
C GLN A 92 6.67 5.64 -1.85
N ILE A 93 7.67 5.15 -1.13
CA ILE A 93 8.77 6.00 -0.65
C ILE A 93 10.10 5.58 -1.23
N HIS A 94 10.12 4.43 -1.88
CA HIS A 94 11.29 3.87 -2.50
C HIS A 94 10.80 2.90 -3.57
N ARG A 95 11.60 2.64 -4.59
CA ARG A 95 11.20 1.69 -5.62
C ARG A 95 10.84 0.31 -5.06
N ALA A 96 11.37 -0.01 -3.90
CA ALA A 96 11.18 -1.30 -3.25
C ALA A 96 10.35 -1.21 -1.97
N VAL A 97 9.77 -0.05 -1.63
CA VAL A 97 9.06 0.12 -0.36
C VAL A 97 7.82 0.97 -0.54
N ILE A 98 6.71 0.46 -0.03
CA ILE A 98 5.44 1.18 0.11
C ILE A 98 5.13 1.21 1.59
N VAL A 99 4.78 2.37 2.13
CA VAL A 99 4.51 2.53 3.56
C VAL A 99 3.07 2.97 3.79
N ASN A 100 2.48 2.47 4.88
CA ASN A 100 1.18 2.93 5.36
C ASN A 100 1.41 4.20 6.17
N HIS A 101 0.89 5.34 5.69
CA HIS A 101 1.19 6.63 6.32
C HIS A 101 0.69 6.72 7.76
N ARG A 102 -0.29 5.92 8.15
CA ARG A 102 -0.78 5.90 9.54
C ARG A 102 0.29 5.49 10.54
N HIS A 103 1.27 4.75 10.08
CA HIS A 103 2.35 4.24 10.92
C HIS A 103 3.61 5.09 10.84
N ILE A 104 3.59 6.18 10.10
CA ILE A 104 4.72 7.11 10.02
C ILE A 104 4.63 8.08 11.20
N ALA A 105 5.69 8.11 11.99
CA ALA A 105 5.80 9.10 13.06
C ALA A 105 6.40 10.41 12.55
N SER A 106 7.47 10.32 11.77
CA SER A 106 8.13 11.51 11.23
C SER A 106 9.00 11.15 10.03
N ALA A 107 9.35 12.16 9.25
CA ALA A 107 10.33 12.05 8.19
C ALA A 107 11.50 12.95 8.56
N GLU A 108 12.70 12.40 8.58
CA GLU A 108 13.90 13.13 8.97
C GLU A 108 14.88 13.24 7.82
N ARG A 109 15.40 14.44 7.60
CA ARG A 109 16.53 14.63 6.70
C ARG A 109 17.81 14.40 7.50
N ILE A 110 18.60 13.43 7.05
CA ILE A 110 19.87 13.13 7.70
C ILE A 110 20.96 14.03 7.16
N ASP A 111 20.99 14.20 5.85
CA ASP A 111 21.95 15.07 5.18
C ASP A 111 21.40 15.48 3.81
N ASP A 112 22.24 16.10 2.99
CA ASP A 112 21.84 16.51 1.64
C ASP A 112 21.50 15.31 0.78
N GLY A 113 20.22 15.11 0.57
CA GLY A 113 19.71 14.07 -0.31
C GLY A 113 19.33 12.78 0.37
N ARG A 114 19.50 12.67 1.70
CA ARG A 114 19.07 11.49 2.43
C ARG A 114 17.95 11.81 3.40
N MET A 115 16.91 11.00 3.34
CA MET A 115 15.74 11.12 4.22
C MET A 115 15.34 9.73 4.69
N VAL A 116 14.93 9.63 5.94
CA VAL A 116 14.41 8.38 6.50
C VAL A 116 13.10 8.65 7.19
N LEU A 117 12.23 7.64 7.20
CA LEU A 117 10.99 7.67 7.95
C LEU A 117 11.16 6.94 9.26
N THR A 118 10.67 7.54 10.33
CA THR A 118 10.57 6.90 11.62
C THR A 118 9.15 6.38 11.76
N LEU A 119 9.01 5.15 12.21
CA LEU A 119 7.72 4.50 12.35
C LEU A 119 7.23 4.57 13.79
N ARG A 120 5.91 4.64 13.95
CA ARG A 120 5.30 4.69 15.28
C ARG A 120 5.49 3.37 16.01
N GLY A 121 6.06 3.45 17.21
CA GLY A 121 6.22 2.28 18.06
C GLY A 121 7.23 1.25 17.57
N ARG A 122 8.03 1.59 16.56
CA ARG A 122 9.02 0.68 16.01
C ARG A 122 10.37 1.39 15.94
N GLY A 123 11.42 0.62 16.13
CA GLY A 123 12.76 1.16 16.09
C GLY A 123 13.39 1.24 14.70
N GLU A 124 12.76 0.58 13.72
CA GLU A 124 13.29 0.55 12.37
C GLU A 124 13.01 1.86 11.64
N LYS A 125 13.89 2.21 10.72
CA LYS A 125 13.72 3.38 9.89
C LYS A 125 13.72 2.97 8.43
N LEU A 126 12.91 3.65 7.63
CA LEU A 126 12.78 3.33 6.21
C LEU A 126 13.42 4.44 5.37
N PRO A 127 14.22 4.07 4.36
CA PRO A 127 14.81 5.09 3.49
C PRO A 127 13.78 5.65 2.52
N VAL A 128 13.86 6.94 2.24
CA VAL A 128 13.05 7.61 1.24
C VAL A 128 13.96 7.99 0.09
N SER A 129 13.71 7.47 -1.10
CA SER A 129 14.54 7.83 -2.25
C SER A 129 14.26 9.27 -2.66
N ARG A 130 15.22 9.90 -3.32
CA ARG A 130 15.11 11.30 -3.73
C ARG A 130 13.86 11.58 -4.53
N HIS A 131 13.47 10.64 -5.37
CA HIS A 131 12.31 10.78 -6.23
C HIS A 131 11.01 10.96 -5.42
N PHE A 132 10.95 10.39 -4.23
CA PHE A 132 9.75 10.40 -3.40
C PHE A 132 9.81 11.37 -2.22
N GLN A 133 10.90 12.07 -2.05
CA GLN A 133 11.06 13.01 -0.91
C GLN A 133 10.08 14.17 -0.98
N SER A 134 9.60 14.50 -2.16
CA SER A 134 8.63 15.58 -2.33
C SER A 134 7.30 15.32 -1.66
N LEU A 135 7.02 14.08 -1.26
CA LEU A 135 5.81 13.76 -0.49
C LEU A 135 5.87 14.31 0.94
N PHE A 136 7.06 14.60 1.43
CA PHE A 136 7.28 14.93 2.83
C PHE A 136 7.81 16.35 2.99
N HIS A 137 6.96 17.33 2.74
CA HIS A 137 7.30 18.71 3.08
C HIS A 137 6.40 19.25 4.16
N ALA A 138 6.99 20.12 4.99
CA ALA A 138 6.21 20.85 5.99
C ALA A 138 5.24 21.78 5.28
N GLN A 139 4.03 21.83 5.76
CA GLN A 139 3.01 22.73 5.26
C GLN A 139 2.89 23.94 6.15
#